data_582d885250e5e5958385bd0cf5537dd0
#
_entry.id   582d885250e5e5958385bd0cf5537dd0
#
_cell.length_a   1.000
_cell.length_b   1.000
_cell.length_c   1.000
_cell.angle_alpha   90.00
_cell.angle_beta   90.00
_cell.angle_gamma   90.00
#
_symmetry.space_group_name_H-M   'P 1'
#
loop_
_entity.id
_entity.type
_entity.pdbx_description
1 polymer ?
#
loop_
_entity_poly.entity_id
_entity_poly.type
_entity_poly.pdbx_seq_one_letter_code
_entity_poly.pdbx_strand_id
1 'polypeptide(L)'
;MKLKTTLTALALGLASAGAFAQVVGVSWSNFQEERWKTDEKAIKDQLAKLGASYISADAGGSPEKQLSDVDSLIAKGAKVLIVLAMDKDAILPAVNKANQQKIPVVAYDRLIEAPGVFYITFDNVEVGRMQARAVLEAQPKGNYVMIKGSPTDPNANFLRGGQQEVLEAAIKKGDIKIVGEEYTDGWKPEVAQKNMEQIITKTGGKIDAVVASNDGTAGGVVAALTAKGIKGIPVSGQDGDHAALNRVAQGSQTVSVWKDARDLGRDAATAAVSLAKGQKVAGAAAWAGGEKKVSLQAQFLKPVPITAKNLDLVVKAGWIKKEDLCKGVDAAKGPAACK
;
A
#
# COMPACT_ATOMS: atom_id res chain seq x y z
N MET A 1 65.39 -39.41 -40.14
CA MET A 1 64.88 -38.77 -38.88
C MET A 1 63.49 -38.16 -39.18
N LYS A 2 62.42 -38.80 -38.71
CA LYS A 2 61.05 -38.28 -38.90
C LYS A 2 60.56 -37.64 -37.62
N LEU A 3 60.35 -36.34 -37.66
CA LEU A 3 59.87 -35.55 -36.54
C LEU A 3 58.33 -35.75 -36.45
N LYS A 4 57.84 -36.28 -35.32
CA LYS A 4 56.41 -36.41 -35.03
C LYS A 4 55.95 -35.16 -34.27
N THR A 5 55.14 -34.34 -34.90
CA THR A 5 54.50 -33.16 -34.25
C THR A 5 53.21 -33.65 -33.59
N THR A 6 53.15 -33.62 -32.26
CA THR A 6 51.97 -33.92 -31.46
C THR A 6 51.17 -32.64 -31.29
N LEU A 7 50.01 -32.54 -31.92
CA LEU A 7 48.99 -31.47 -31.67
C LEU A 7 48.23 -31.84 -30.40
N THR A 8 48.40 -31.02 -29.34
CA THR A 8 47.62 -31.09 -28.12
C THR A 8 46.39 -30.15 -28.33
N ALA A 9 45.21 -30.71 -28.54
CA ALA A 9 43.95 -29.97 -28.62
C ALA A 9 43.52 -29.59 -27.19
N LEU A 10 43.58 -28.30 -26.86
CA LEU A 10 43.07 -27.73 -25.60
C LEU A 10 41.57 -27.54 -25.75
N ALA A 11 40.76 -28.47 -25.22
CA ALA A 11 39.31 -28.33 -25.16
C ALA A 11 38.95 -27.31 -24.06
N LEU A 12 38.66 -26.04 -24.42
CA LEU A 12 38.00 -25.10 -23.53
C LEU A 12 36.54 -25.57 -23.30
N GLY A 13 36.30 -26.19 -22.15
CA GLY A 13 34.98 -26.45 -21.65
C GLY A 13 34.31 -25.14 -21.25
N LEU A 14 33.44 -24.59 -22.11
CA LEU A 14 32.49 -23.56 -21.71
C LEU A 14 31.50 -24.19 -20.69
N ALA A 15 31.81 -24.04 -19.40
CA ALA A 15 30.84 -24.23 -18.38
C ALA A 15 29.79 -23.12 -18.53
N SER A 16 28.71 -23.40 -19.27
CA SER A 16 27.48 -22.58 -19.18
C SER A 16 26.95 -22.74 -17.77
N ALA A 17 27.33 -21.82 -16.89
CA ALA A 17 26.63 -21.65 -15.63
C ALA A 17 25.18 -21.32 -15.98
N GLY A 18 24.33 -22.32 -15.98
CA GLY A 18 22.90 -22.16 -16.10
C GLY A 18 22.49 -21.17 -15.02
N ALA A 19 22.12 -19.96 -15.41
CA ALA A 19 21.58 -18.97 -14.50
C ALA A 19 20.29 -19.59 -13.94
N PHE A 20 20.37 -20.22 -12.75
CA PHE A 20 19.17 -20.66 -12.06
C PHE A 20 18.29 -19.43 -11.87
N ALA A 21 17.08 -19.49 -12.42
CA ALA A 21 16.09 -18.44 -12.24
C ALA A 21 15.93 -18.15 -10.75
N GLN A 22 16.05 -16.88 -10.34
CA GLN A 22 15.87 -16.50 -8.95
C GLN A 22 14.41 -16.78 -8.55
N VAL A 23 14.19 -17.60 -7.53
CA VAL A 23 12.86 -17.86 -6.98
C VAL A 23 12.53 -16.75 -5.98
N VAL A 24 11.51 -15.97 -6.27
CA VAL A 24 10.99 -14.90 -5.40
C VAL A 24 9.75 -15.42 -4.69
N GLY A 25 9.81 -15.49 -3.35
CA GLY A 25 8.68 -15.86 -2.50
C GLY A 25 7.90 -14.60 -2.09
N VAL A 26 6.59 -14.59 -2.30
CA VAL A 26 5.73 -13.47 -1.93
C VAL A 26 4.73 -13.91 -0.87
N SER A 27 4.79 -13.29 0.31
CA SER A 27 3.86 -13.53 1.43
C SER A 27 2.85 -12.39 1.50
N TRP A 28 1.60 -12.69 1.15
CA TRP A 28 0.49 -11.76 1.23
C TRP A 28 -0.20 -11.84 2.60
N SER A 29 -0.61 -10.68 3.14
CA SER A 29 -1.42 -10.62 4.37
C SER A 29 -2.83 -11.13 4.13
N ASN A 30 -3.45 -10.69 3.06
CA ASN A 30 -4.76 -11.08 2.51
C ASN A 30 -4.98 -10.42 1.15
N PHE A 31 -6.15 -10.65 0.53
CA PHE A 31 -6.58 -10.00 -0.72
C PHE A 31 -7.89 -9.22 -0.54
N GLN A 32 -8.13 -8.66 0.64
CA GLN A 32 -9.34 -7.90 0.94
C GLN A 32 -9.36 -6.55 0.20
N GLU A 33 -8.27 -5.79 0.21
CA GLU A 33 -8.13 -4.55 -0.55
C GLU A 33 -7.98 -4.86 -2.04
N GLU A 34 -8.73 -4.13 -2.88
CA GLU A 34 -8.79 -4.33 -4.33
C GLU A 34 -7.41 -4.29 -4.99
N ARG A 35 -6.56 -3.38 -4.53
CA ARG A 35 -5.22 -3.16 -5.08
C ARG A 35 -4.32 -4.40 -5.06
N TRP A 36 -4.41 -5.28 -4.04
CA TRP A 36 -3.46 -6.40 -3.90
C TRP A 36 -3.41 -7.35 -5.09
N LYS A 37 -4.52 -7.49 -5.84
CA LYS A 37 -4.55 -8.26 -7.09
C LYS A 37 -3.76 -7.56 -8.21
N THR A 38 -3.82 -6.23 -8.24
CA THR A 38 -3.05 -5.42 -9.19
C THR A 38 -1.56 -5.45 -8.84
N ASP A 39 -1.23 -5.31 -7.55
CA ASP A 39 0.14 -5.46 -7.02
C ASP A 39 0.73 -6.83 -7.38
N GLU A 40 -0.01 -7.91 -7.11
CA GLU A 40 0.41 -9.28 -7.45
C GLU A 40 0.68 -9.46 -8.94
N LYS A 41 -0.22 -8.97 -9.79
CA LYS A 41 -0.04 -9.02 -11.23
C LYS A 41 1.20 -8.27 -11.67
N ALA A 42 1.45 -7.07 -11.15
CA ALA A 42 2.60 -6.25 -11.48
C ALA A 42 3.92 -6.93 -11.06
N ILE A 43 3.94 -7.54 -9.86
CA ILE A 43 5.08 -8.33 -9.39
C ILE A 43 5.33 -9.51 -10.33
N LYS A 44 4.32 -10.32 -10.65
CA LYS A 44 4.42 -11.49 -11.55
C LYS A 44 4.95 -11.10 -12.93
N ASP A 45 4.37 -10.07 -13.53
CA ASP A 45 4.75 -9.59 -14.86
C ASP A 45 6.20 -9.11 -14.88
N GLN A 46 6.64 -8.40 -13.85
CA GLN A 46 8.01 -7.90 -13.77
C GLN A 46 9.02 -9.02 -13.51
N LEU A 47 8.71 -9.97 -12.63
CA LEU A 47 9.57 -11.13 -12.38
C LEU A 47 9.76 -11.96 -13.65
N ALA A 48 8.69 -12.18 -14.42
CA ALA A 48 8.78 -12.86 -15.71
C ALA A 48 9.72 -12.15 -16.69
N LYS A 49 9.64 -10.81 -16.77
CA LYS A 49 10.57 -9.99 -17.61
C LYS A 49 12.02 -10.10 -17.14
N LEU A 50 12.25 -10.28 -15.84
CA LEU A 50 13.58 -10.41 -15.24
C LEU A 50 14.11 -11.85 -15.25
N GLY A 51 13.35 -12.81 -15.81
CA GLY A 51 13.70 -14.23 -15.82
C GLY A 51 13.70 -14.87 -14.43
N ALA A 52 12.90 -14.35 -13.49
CA ALA A 52 12.75 -14.87 -12.15
C ALA A 52 11.42 -15.61 -12.00
N SER A 53 11.38 -16.59 -11.08
CA SER A 53 10.19 -17.37 -10.77
C SER A 53 9.43 -16.75 -9.61
N TYR A 54 8.09 -16.77 -9.69
CA TYR A 54 7.17 -16.32 -8.65
C TYR A 54 6.58 -17.52 -7.92
N ILE A 55 6.65 -17.52 -6.60
CA ILE A 55 5.85 -18.39 -5.71
C ILE A 55 5.21 -17.53 -4.63
N SER A 56 4.02 -17.89 -4.18
CA SER A 56 3.33 -17.09 -3.16
C SER A 56 2.54 -17.91 -2.17
N ALA A 57 2.17 -17.25 -1.07
CA ALA A 57 1.25 -17.73 -0.07
C ALA A 57 0.38 -16.56 0.42
N ASP A 58 -0.87 -16.85 0.79
CA ASP A 58 -1.84 -15.90 1.32
C ASP A 58 -2.18 -16.29 2.75
N ALA A 59 -1.89 -15.41 3.70
CA ALA A 59 -2.17 -15.62 5.12
C ALA A 59 -3.66 -15.55 5.47
N GLY A 60 -4.51 -15.01 4.58
CA GLY A 60 -5.94 -14.90 4.81
C GLY A 60 -6.30 -14.06 6.05
N GLY A 61 -5.41 -13.11 6.45
CA GLY A 61 -5.61 -12.28 7.62
C GLY A 61 -5.11 -12.88 8.95
N SER A 62 -4.43 -14.05 8.94
CA SER A 62 -3.85 -14.67 10.15
C SER A 62 -2.35 -14.41 10.22
N PRO A 63 -1.86 -13.72 11.27
CA PRO A 63 -0.43 -13.56 11.52
C PRO A 63 0.29 -14.89 11.71
N GLU A 64 -0.31 -15.86 12.42
CA GLU A 64 0.26 -17.17 12.68
C GLU A 64 0.42 -17.98 11.38
N LYS A 65 -0.61 -17.93 10.51
CA LYS A 65 -0.50 -18.54 9.19
C LYS A 65 0.59 -17.89 8.36
N GLN A 66 0.77 -16.58 8.46
CA GLN A 66 1.82 -15.87 7.71
C GLN A 66 3.22 -16.35 8.09
N LEU A 67 3.49 -16.68 9.37
CA LEU A 67 4.75 -17.28 9.79
C LEU A 67 5.01 -18.61 9.09
N SER A 68 4.02 -19.51 9.10
CA SER A 68 4.14 -20.82 8.43
C SER A 68 4.21 -20.71 6.91
N ASP A 69 3.54 -19.71 6.33
CA ASP A 69 3.62 -19.41 4.89
C ASP A 69 5.04 -18.99 4.48
N VAL A 70 5.68 -18.12 5.26
CA VAL A 70 7.09 -17.72 5.00
C VAL A 70 8.03 -18.91 5.09
N ASP A 71 7.86 -19.79 6.11
CA ASP A 71 8.63 -21.03 6.23
C ASP A 71 8.46 -21.93 5.00
N SER A 72 7.23 -22.07 4.53
CA SER A 72 6.92 -22.85 3.32
C SER A 72 7.58 -22.25 2.07
N LEU A 73 7.57 -20.94 1.91
CA LEU A 73 8.22 -20.26 0.78
C LEU A 73 9.74 -20.49 0.80
N ILE A 74 10.37 -20.40 1.97
CA ILE A 74 11.81 -20.70 2.14
C ILE A 74 12.09 -22.16 1.78
N ALA A 75 11.31 -23.10 2.29
CA ALA A 75 11.45 -24.54 2.00
C ALA A 75 11.28 -24.88 0.51
N LYS A 76 10.44 -24.10 -0.21
CA LYS A 76 10.25 -24.20 -1.67
C LYS A 76 11.38 -23.53 -2.48
N GLY A 77 12.42 -23.05 -1.81
CA GLY A 77 13.64 -22.54 -2.45
C GLY A 77 13.63 -21.05 -2.76
N ALA A 78 12.78 -20.23 -2.13
CA ALA A 78 12.83 -18.77 -2.26
C ALA A 78 14.24 -18.26 -1.94
N LYS A 79 14.78 -17.41 -2.82
CA LYS A 79 16.10 -16.76 -2.69
C LYS A 79 15.99 -15.33 -2.18
N VAL A 80 14.80 -14.80 -2.16
CA VAL A 80 14.40 -13.51 -1.61
C VAL A 80 12.91 -13.56 -1.30
N LEU A 81 12.49 -12.82 -0.30
CA LEU A 81 11.09 -12.70 0.10
C LEU A 81 10.59 -11.27 -0.13
N ILE A 82 9.36 -11.16 -0.64
CA ILE A 82 8.56 -9.94 -0.62
C ILE A 82 7.44 -10.20 0.40
N VAL A 83 7.34 -9.38 1.44
CA VAL A 83 6.41 -9.61 2.55
C VAL A 83 5.50 -8.41 2.75
N LEU A 84 4.20 -8.59 2.52
CA LEU A 84 3.15 -7.70 2.97
C LEU A 84 2.72 -8.15 4.37
N ALA A 85 3.27 -7.56 5.42
CA ALA A 85 3.03 -8.02 6.78
C ALA A 85 1.57 -7.80 7.23
N MET A 86 0.96 -8.82 7.84
CA MET A 86 -0.34 -8.69 8.50
C MET A 86 -0.20 -7.91 9.80
N ASP A 87 0.85 -8.19 10.55
CA ASP A 87 1.20 -7.54 11.81
C ASP A 87 2.71 -7.27 11.85
N LYS A 88 3.07 -6.01 12.16
CA LYS A 88 4.46 -5.50 12.15
C LYS A 88 5.39 -6.21 13.14
N ASP A 89 4.85 -6.74 14.22
CA ASP A 89 5.63 -7.41 15.28
C ASP A 89 5.55 -8.93 15.17
N ALA A 90 4.37 -9.47 14.88
CA ALA A 90 4.18 -10.92 14.73
C ALA A 90 5.00 -11.53 13.60
N ILE A 91 5.35 -10.77 12.55
CA ILE A 91 6.15 -11.24 11.41
C ILE A 91 7.65 -11.37 11.73
N LEU A 92 8.16 -10.74 12.79
CA LEU A 92 9.59 -10.65 13.08
C LEU A 92 10.29 -12.01 13.23
N PRO A 93 9.71 -13.06 13.85
CA PRO A 93 10.36 -14.38 13.91
C PRO A 93 10.66 -14.96 12.51
N ALA A 94 9.74 -14.83 11.56
CA ALA A 94 9.94 -15.31 10.19
C ALA A 94 11.01 -14.50 9.45
N VAL A 95 11.04 -13.17 9.64
CA VAL A 95 12.07 -12.29 9.07
C VAL A 95 13.45 -12.61 9.64
N ASN A 96 13.55 -12.81 10.96
CA ASN A 96 14.80 -13.20 11.61
C ASN A 96 15.33 -14.55 11.08
N LYS A 97 14.44 -15.52 10.87
CA LYS A 97 14.78 -16.82 10.29
C LYS A 97 15.30 -16.67 8.85
N ALA A 98 14.65 -15.84 8.02
CA ALA A 98 15.13 -15.54 6.67
C ALA A 98 16.52 -14.90 6.69
N ASN A 99 16.74 -13.93 7.57
CA ASN A 99 18.03 -13.25 7.74
C ASN A 99 19.16 -14.23 8.16
N GLN A 100 18.89 -15.17 9.10
CA GLN A 100 19.84 -16.21 9.50
C GLN A 100 20.24 -17.12 8.33
N GLN A 101 19.33 -17.34 7.39
CA GLN A 101 19.58 -18.10 6.16
C GLN A 101 20.12 -17.24 5.01
N LYS A 102 20.42 -15.95 5.28
CA LYS A 102 20.90 -14.97 4.28
C LYS A 102 19.93 -14.79 3.10
N ILE A 103 18.63 -14.95 3.36
CA ILE A 103 17.56 -14.69 2.40
C ILE A 103 17.10 -13.25 2.61
N PRO A 104 17.33 -12.32 1.65
CA PRO A 104 16.90 -10.94 1.76
C PRO A 104 15.37 -10.84 1.88
N VAL A 105 14.92 -9.82 2.62
CA VAL A 105 13.48 -9.54 2.82
C VAL A 105 13.18 -8.12 2.34
N VAL A 106 12.18 -8.01 1.49
CA VAL A 106 11.55 -6.76 1.07
C VAL A 106 10.27 -6.58 1.87
N ALA A 107 10.23 -5.59 2.76
CA ALA A 107 9.00 -5.13 3.40
C ALA A 107 8.20 -4.34 2.35
N TYR A 108 7.12 -4.94 1.88
CA TYR A 108 6.29 -4.44 0.80
C TYR A 108 5.11 -3.66 1.35
N ASP A 109 4.98 -2.39 0.96
CA ASP A 109 3.95 -1.45 1.39
C ASP A 109 3.94 -1.19 2.91
N ARG A 110 3.93 -2.22 3.75
CA ARG A 110 3.88 -2.15 5.22
C ARG A 110 5.28 -2.32 5.81
N LEU A 111 5.65 -1.43 6.72
CA LEU A 111 6.97 -1.42 7.36
C LEU A 111 7.18 -2.65 8.25
N ILE A 112 8.36 -3.27 8.09
CA ILE A 112 8.90 -4.28 9.01
C ILE A 112 10.22 -3.74 9.55
N GLU A 113 10.27 -3.38 10.82
CA GLU A 113 11.46 -2.81 11.46
C GLU A 113 12.40 -3.91 11.98
N ALA A 114 13.15 -4.52 11.07
CA ALA A 114 14.19 -5.49 11.38
C ALA A 114 15.46 -5.19 10.60
N PRO A 115 16.67 -5.42 11.18
CA PRO A 115 17.94 -5.21 10.48
C PRO A 115 18.00 -5.99 9.16
N GLY A 116 18.55 -5.37 8.11
CA GLY A 116 18.74 -6.00 6.80
C GLY A 116 17.50 -6.06 5.92
N VAL A 117 16.35 -5.62 6.39
CA VAL A 117 15.13 -5.51 5.59
C VAL A 117 15.24 -4.32 4.65
N PHE A 118 14.85 -4.51 3.39
CA PHE A 118 14.63 -3.43 2.44
C PHE A 118 13.16 -3.00 2.48
N TYR A 119 12.89 -1.71 2.61
CA TYR A 119 11.53 -1.19 2.70
C TYR A 119 11.13 -0.46 1.42
N ILE A 120 9.99 -0.82 0.83
CA ILE A 120 9.42 -0.12 -0.33
C ILE A 120 7.94 0.15 -0.13
N THR A 121 7.56 1.41 -0.29
CA THR A 121 6.18 1.89 -0.12
C THR A 121 5.99 3.25 -0.79
N PHE A 122 4.81 3.85 -0.62
CA PHE A 122 4.57 5.28 -0.90
C PHE A 122 4.92 6.14 0.31
N ASP A 123 5.11 7.46 0.09
CA ASP A 123 5.26 8.40 1.22
C ASP A 123 3.94 8.54 1.99
N ASN A 124 3.74 7.69 2.99
CA ASN A 124 2.50 7.61 3.75
C ASN A 124 2.25 8.85 4.63
N VAL A 125 3.29 9.57 5.04
CA VAL A 125 3.12 10.86 5.74
C VAL A 125 2.55 11.91 4.77
N GLU A 126 3.08 11.96 3.54
CA GLU A 126 2.54 12.87 2.52
C GLU A 126 1.13 12.45 2.06
N VAL A 127 0.83 11.15 1.99
CA VAL A 127 -0.56 10.69 1.78
C VAL A 127 -1.49 11.27 2.83
N GLY A 128 -1.12 11.17 4.11
CA GLY A 128 -1.90 11.76 5.21
C GLY A 128 -2.08 13.28 5.06
N ARG A 129 -1.02 13.99 4.68
CA ARG A 129 -1.11 15.44 4.40
C ARG A 129 -2.08 15.74 3.26
N MET A 130 -2.02 14.98 2.16
CA MET A 130 -2.92 15.16 1.02
C MET A 130 -4.38 14.92 1.39
N GLN A 131 -4.67 13.89 2.17
CA GLN A 131 -6.00 13.60 2.70
C GLN A 131 -6.54 14.76 3.52
N ALA A 132 -5.78 15.21 4.50
CA ALA A 132 -6.18 16.28 5.39
C ALA A 132 -6.34 17.63 4.66
N ARG A 133 -5.45 17.97 3.72
CA ARG A 133 -5.56 19.19 2.90
C ARG A 133 -6.86 19.21 2.09
N ALA A 134 -7.21 18.11 1.43
CA ALA A 134 -8.41 18.03 0.63
C ALA A 134 -9.70 18.18 1.47
N VAL A 135 -9.72 17.55 2.66
CA VAL A 135 -10.86 17.65 3.58
C VAL A 135 -10.93 19.06 4.20
N LEU A 136 -9.80 19.62 4.63
CA LEU A 136 -9.72 20.97 5.21
C LEU A 136 -10.12 22.07 4.19
N GLU A 137 -9.74 21.91 2.92
CA GLU A 137 -10.18 22.82 1.84
C GLU A 137 -11.70 22.76 1.66
N ALA A 138 -12.28 21.57 1.72
CA ALA A 138 -13.73 21.37 1.55
C ALA A 138 -14.55 21.82 2.78
N GLN A 139 -14.01 21.66 3.99
CA GLN A 139 -14.67 21.97 5.24
C GLN A 139 -13.68 22.58 6.25
N PRO A 140 -13.41 23.88 6.22
CA PRO A 140 -12.34 24.50 7.02
C PRO A 140 -12.63 24.58 8.53
N LYS A 141 -13.86 24.30 8.97
CA LYS A 141 -14.29 24.39 10.38
C LYS A 141 -15.28 23.28 10.71
N GLY A 142 -15.36 22.93 12.00
CA GLY A 142 -16.40 22.05 12.50
C GLY A 142 -15.88 20.79 13.22
N ASN A 143 -16.76 19.81 13.33
CA ASN A 143 -16.52 18.56 14.04
C ASN A 143 -15.95 17.52 13.08
N TYR A 144 -14.71 17.12 13.30
CA TYR A 144 -13.99 16.15 12.50
C TYR A 144 -13.97 14.78 13.15
N VAL A 145 -14.03 13.75 12.33
CA VAL A 145 -13.84 12.35 12.72
C VAL A 145 -12.62 11.80 12.01
N MET A 146 -11.78 11.06 12.76
CA MET A 146 -10.59 10.38 12.23
C MET A 146 -10.85 8.87 12.24
N ILE A 147 -10.94 8.25 11.07
CA ILE A 147 -11.05 6.80 10.92
C ILE A 147 -9.69 6.27 10.42
N LYS A 148 -8.90 5.77 11.37
CA LYS A 148 -7.54 5.29 11.13
C LYS A 148 -7.54 3.89 10.53
N GLY A 149 -6.37 3.46 10.03
CA GLY A 149 -6.14 2.10 9.58
C GLY A 149 -5.98 1.09 10.70
N SER A 150 -5.39 -0.08 10.41
CA SER A 150 -5.15 -1.11 11.43
C SER A 150 -4.07 -0.69 12.43
N PRO A 151 -4.26 -0.93 13.74
CA PRO A 151 -3.27 -0.60 14.76
C PRO A 151 -1.97 -1.43 14.63
N THR A 152 -2.03 -2.56 13.95
CA THR A 152 -0.87 -3.45 13.71
C THR A 152 -0.07 -3.10 12.46
N ASP A 153 -0.50 -2.07 11.71
CA ASP A 153 0.17 -1.56 10.51
C ASP A 153 0.71 -0.14 10.77
N PRO A 154 2.04 0.07 10.70
CA PRO A 154 2.64 1.39 10.89
C PRO A 154 2.10 2.48 9.97
N ASN A 155 1.60 2.12 8.78
CA ASN A 155 1.03 3.07 7.85
C ASN A 155 -0.14 3.86 8.47
N ALA A 156 -0.95 3.24 9.33
CA ALA A 156 -2.03 3.93 10.03
C ALA A 156 -1.52 5.14 10.85
N ASN A 157 -0.36 5.00 11.51
CA ASN A 157 0.26 6.05 12.29
C ASN A 157 0.98 7.09 11.43
N PHE A 158 1.64 6.67 10.33
CA PHE A 158 2.26 7.61 9.39
C PHE A 158 1.23 8.51 8.73
N LEU A 159 0.12 7.94 8.26
CA LEU A 159 -1.02 8.70 7.71
C LEU A 159 -1.55 9.69 8.75
N ARG A 160 -1.82 9.20 9.98
CA ARG A 160 -2.35 10.04 11.07
C ARG A 160 -1.39 11.17 11.46
N GLY A 161 -0.09 10.91 11.42
CA GLY A 161 0.94 11.94 11.63
C GLY A 161 0.86 13.05 10.58
N GLY A 162 0.82 12.68 9.30
CA GLY A 162 0.66 13.66 8.20
C GLY A 162 -0.66 14.43 8.26
N GLN A 163 -1.74 13.77 8.64
CA GLN A 163 -3.04 14.41 8.87
C GLN A 163 -2.96 15.43 10.02
N GLN A 164 -2.30 15.06 11.14
CA GLN A 164 -2.11 15.96 12.28
C GLN A 164 -1.34 17.21 11.92
N GLU A 165 -0.23 17.07 11.17
CA GLU A 165 0.58 18.23 10.74
C GLU A 165 -0.25 19.28 9.99
N VAL A 166 -1.19 18.85 9.15
CA VAL A 166 -2.05 19.77 8.38
C VAL A 166 -3.16 20.37 9.21
N LEU A 167 -3.77 19.58 10.12
CA LEU A 167 -4.94 20.01 10.88
C LEU A 167 -4.57 20.79 12.16
N GLU A 168 -3.32 20.68 12.63
CA GLU A 168 -2.90 21.19 13.94
C GLU A 168 -3.21 22.66 14.17
N ALA A 169 -2.95 23.50 13.17
CA ALA A 169 -3.19 24.94 13.29
C ALA A 169 -4.69 25.26 13.49
N ALA A 170 -5.56 24.60 12.72
CA ALA A 170 -7.00 24.76 12.81
C ALA A 170 -7.57 24.20 14.14
N ILE A 171 -7.00 23.10 14.63
CA ILE A 171 -7.35 22.50 15.93
C ILE A 171 -6.95 23.47 17.05
N LYS A 172 -5.71 23.97 17.07
CA LYS A 172 -5.22 24.92 18.09
C LYS A 172 -6.01 26.21 18.11
N LYS A 173 -6.47 26.67 16.95
CA LYS A 173 -7.32 27.89 16.82
C LYS A 173 -8.77 27.63 17.28
N GLY A 174 -9.20 26.38 17.41
CA GLY A 174 -10.57 26.01 17.73
C GLY A 174 -11.52 26.02 16.52
N ASP A 175 -11.01 26.19 15.31
CA ASP A 175 -11.79 26.08 14.08
C ASP A 175 -12.24 24.63 13.82
N ILE A 176 -11.43 23.64 14.23
CA ILE A 176 -11.71 22.21 14.13
C ILE A 176 -11.69 21.57 15.50
N LYS A 177 -12.67 20.68 15.75
CA LYS A 177 -12.73 19.82 16.93
C LYS A 177 -12.77 18.36 16.48
N ILE A 178 -11.82 17.53 16.95
CA ILE A 178 -11.88 16.08 16.76
C ILE A 178 -12.90 15.50 17.74
N VAL A 179 -14.01 14.99 17.22
CA VAL A 179 -15.13 14.46 18.02
C VAL A 179 -15.17 12.92 18.07
N GLY A 180 -14.38 12.27 17.26
CA GLY A 180 -14.18 10.82 17.25
C GLY A 180 -12.88 10.45 16.56
N GLU A 181 -12.17 9.47 17.11
CA GLU A 181 -10.94 8.93 16.52
C GLU A 181 -10.84 7.45 16.86
N GLU A 182 -10.88 6.58 15.83
CA GLU A 182 -10.87 5.13 16.01
C GLU A 182 -9.94 4.43 15.04
N TYR A 183 -9.31 3.35 15.46
CA TYR A 183 -8.61 2.41 14.61
C TYR A 183 -9.58 1.44 13.94
N THR A 184 -9.23 1.01 12.74
CA THR A 184 -10.01 0.02 11.97
C THR A 184 -9.19 -1.25 11.87
N ASP A 185 -9.47 -2.20 12.73
CA ASP A 185 -8.76 -3.48 12.78
C ASP A 185 -8.80 -4.18 11.42
N GLY A 186 -7.62 -4.64 10.97
CA GLY A 186 -7.44 -5.29 9.68
C GLY A 186 -7.83 -4.44 8.47
N TRP A 187 -7.98 -3.12 8.60
CA TRP A 187 -8.46 -2.21 7.54
C TRP A 187 -9.87 -2.54 7.01
N LYS A 188 -10.66 -3.30 7.77
CA LYS A 188 -11.95 -3.85 7.34
C LYS A 188 -13.03 -2.78 7.19
N PRO A 189 -13.67 -2.63 6.01
CA PRO A 189 -14.72 -1.63 5.79
C PRO A 189 -15.89 -1.75 6.77
N GLU A 190 -16.28 -2.97 7.15
CA GLU A 190 -17.36 -3.21 8.12
C GLU A 190 -16.99 -2.76 9.53
N VAL A 191 -15.71 -2.81 9.92
CA VAL A 191 -15.23 -2.26 11.19
C VAL A 191 -15.28 -0.73 11.15
N ALA A 192 -14.83 -0.12 10.05
CA ALA A 192 -14.92 1.33 9.85
C ALA A 192 -16.38 1.82 9.89
N GLN A 193 -17.30 1.07 9.25
CA GLN A 193 -18.74 1.38 9.30
C GLN A 193 -19.26 1.36 10.72
N LYS A 194 -18.99 0.29 11.48
CA LYS A 194 -19.40 0.17 12.89
C LYS A 194 -18.83 1.30 13.75
N ASN A 195 -17.56 1.62 13.61
CA ASN A 195 -16.92 2.72 14.32
C ASN A 195 -17.62 4.05 14.00
N MET A 196 -17.91 4.30 12.72
CA MET A 196 -18.60 5.53 12.31
C MET A 196 -20.03 5.60 12.86
N GLU A 197 -20.80 4.50 12.84
CA GLU A 197 -22.14 4.42 13.42
C GLU A 197 -22.15 4.73 14.93
N GLN A 198 -21.14 4.25 15.67
CA GLN A 198 -20.97 4.56 17.08
C GLN A 198 -20.66 6.04 17.30
N ILE A 199 -19.77 6.63 16.48
CA ILE A 199 -19.43 8.05 16.56
C ILE A 199 -20.65 8.92 16.20
N ILE A 200 -21.41 8.56 15.16
CA ILE A 200 -22.67 9.27 14.81
C ILE A 200 -23.62 9.28 16.01
N THR A 201 -23.81 8.14 16.65
CA THR A 201 -24.67 8.02 17.84
C THR A 201 -24.18 8.90 19.00
N LYS A 202 -22.87 8.82 19.31
CA LYS A 202 -22.23 9.58 20.39
C LYS A 202 -22.30 11.10 20.19
N THR A 203 -22.22 11.55 18.92
CA THR A 203 -22.22 12.98 18.57
C THR A 203 -23.61 13.53 18.27
N GLY A 204 -24.64 12.68 18.25
CA GLY A 204 -25.98 13.05 17.79
C GLY A 204 -26.00 13.47 16.31
N GLY A 205 -25.08 12.92 15.50
CA GLY A 205 -24.95 13.25 14.08
C GLY A 205 -24.26 14.59 13.78
N LYS A 206 -23.72 15.27 14.78
CA LYS A 206 -23.00 16.56 14.62
C LYS A 206 -21.58 16.31 14.13
N ILE A 207 -21.45 16.00 12.84
CA ILE A 207 -20.20 15.69 12.16
C ILE A 207 -20.15 16.52 10.89
N ASP A 208 -19.02 17.19 10.64
CA ASP A 208 -18.84 18.11 9.51
C ASP A 208 -17.81 17.58 8.49
N ALA A 209 -16.89 16.70 8.92
CA ALA A 209 -15.91 16.08 8.03
C ALA A 209 -15.39 14.75 8.59
N VAL A 210 -14.94 13.86 7.70
CA VAL A 210 -14.28 12.60 8.07
C VAL A 210 -12.97 12.43 7.32
N VAL A 211 -11.87 12.24 8.05
CA VAL A 211 -10.58 11.85 7.48
C VAL A 211 -10.43 10.34 7.67
N ALA A 212 -10.81 9.59 6.63
CA ALA A 212 -10.65 8.15 6.57
C ALA A 212 -9.33 7.80 5.89
N SER A 213 -8.64 6.80 6.45
CA SER A 213 -7.26 6.50 6.07
C SER A 213 -7.10 5.78 4.74
N ASN A 214 -8.09 4.97 4.28
CA ASN A 214 -8.07 4.39 2.94
C ASN A 214 -9.47 4.29 2.32
N ASP A 215 -9.54 3.84 1.08
CA ASP A 215 -10.77 3.81 0.29
C ASP A 215 -11.76 2.75 0.78
N GLY A 216 -11.27 1.62 1.30
CA GLY A 216 -12.12 0.62 1.96
C GLY A 216 -12.79 1.18 3.21
N THR A 217 -12.02 1.80 4.11
CA THR A 217 -12.56 2.44 5.33
C THR A 217 -13.47 3.63 4.99
N ALA A 218 -13.13 4.42 3.97
CA ALA A 218 -14.00 5.48 3.44
C ALA A 218 -15.35 4.93 2.94
N GLY A 219 -15.35 3.75 2.31
CA GLY A 219 -16.58 3.05 1.90
C GLY A 219 -17.48 2.73 3.08
N GLY A 220 -16.92 2.19 4.17
CA GLY A 220 -17.64 1.94 5.41
C GLY A 220 -18.21 3.22 6.05
N VAL A 221 -17.41 4.29 6.08
CA VAL A 221 -17.85 5.62 6.54
C VAL A 221 -19.02 6.13 5.73
N VAL A 222 -18.93 6.12 4.40
CA VAL A 222 -20.00 6.59 3.49
C VAL A 222 -21.28 5.76 3.68
N ALA A 223 -21.16 4.44 3.87
CA ALA A 223 -22.29 3.57 4.16
C ALA A 223 -23.00 3.96 5.47
N ALA A 224 -22.23 4.20 6.56
CA ALA A 224 -22.80 4.63 7.84
C ALA A 224 -23.51 6.00 7.76
N LEU A 225 -22.88 6.97 7.09
CA LEU A 225 -23.45 8.31 6.86
C LEU A 225 -24.75 8.22 6.06
N THR A 226 -24.74 7.43 4.97
CA THR A 226 -25.91 7.23 4.09
C THR A 226 -27.08 6.58 4.83
N ALA A 227 -26.81 5.55 5.64
CA ALA A 227 -27.83 4.86 6.44
C ALA A 227 -28.52 5.78 7.44
N LYS A 228 -27.84 6.86 7.86
CA LYS A 228 -28.41 7.90 8.77
C LYS A 228 -28.92 9.13 8.03
N GLY A 229 -28.94 9.14 6.71
CA GLY A 229 -29.39 10.27 5.90
C GLY A 229 -28.48 11.50 5.96
N ILE A 230 -27.25 11.35 6.48
CA ILE A 230 -26.25 12.43 6.56
C ILE A 230 -25.55 12.55 5.21
N LYS A 231 -25.62 13.74 4.61
CA LYS A 231 -25.09 14.00 3.25
C LYS A 231 -24.15 15.20 3.25
N GLY A 232 -23.33 15.30 2.19
CA GLY A 232 -22.44 16.47 1.98
C GLY A 232 -21.24 16.52 2.93
N ILE A 233 -20.94 15.43 3.63
CA ILE A 233 -19.76 15.33 4.50
C ILE A 233 -18.53 15.01 3.65
N PRO A 234 -17.47 15.85 3.65
CA PRO A 234 -16.20 15.51 3.03
C PRO A 234 -15.58 14.26 3.66
N VAL A 235 -15.18 13.32 2.82
CA VAL A 235 -14.54 12.05 3.22
C VAL A 235 -13.27 11.85 2.41
N SER A 236 -12.14 11.57 3.07
CA SER A 236 -10.90 11.20 2.38
C SER A 236 -10.76 9.69 2.22
N GLY A 237 -9.80 9.29 1.39
CA GLY A 237 -9.35 7.92 1.22
C GLY A 237 -7.97 7.87 0.58
N GLN A 238 -7.46 6.68 0.33
CA GLN A 238 -6.26 6.39 -0.46
C GLN A 238 -6.39 5.04 -1.16
N ASP A 239 -5.52 4.76 -2.08
CA ASP A 239 -5.26 3.59 -2.90
C ASP A 239 -5.77 3.73 -4.33
N GLY A 240 -6.79 4.52 -4.60
CA GLY A 240 -7.39 4.68 -5.92
C GLY A 240 -8.29 3.51 -6.31
N ASP A 241 -8.97 2.91 -5.34
CA ASP A 241 -9.94 1.84 -5.61
C ASP A 241 -11.02 2.32 -6.58
N HIS A 242 -11.43 1.45 -7.52
CA HIS A 242 -12.40 1.83 -8.55
C HIS A 242 -13.71 2.32 -7.94
N ALA A 243 -14.20 1.66 -6.89
CA ALA A 243 -15.38 2.09 -6.16
C ALA A 243 -15.21 3.47 -5.50
N ALA A 244 -14.03 3.78 -5.01
CA ALA A 244 -13.74 5.08 -4.40
C ALA A 244 -13.64 6.20 -5.44
N LEU A 245 -12.97 5.95 -6.57
CA LEU A 245 -12.92 6.90 -7.68
C LEU A 245 -14.33 7.21 -8.22
N ASN A 246 -15.21 6.22 -8.28
CA ASN A 246 -16.62 6.42 -8.60
C ASN A 246 -17.35 7.25 -7.52
N ARG A 247 -17.08 7.01 -6.20
CA ARG A 247 -17.60 7.87 -5.12
C ARG A 247 -17.11 9.30 -5.21
N VAL A 248 -15.85 9.51 -5.63
CA VAL A 248 -15.30 10.85 -5.91
C VAL A 248 -16.05 11.50 -7.08
N ALA A 249 -16.32 10.75 -8.14
CA ALA A 249 -17.10 11.25 -9.29
C ALA A 249 -18.55 11.58 -8.92
N GLN A 250 -19.16 10.83 -8.01
CA GLN A 250 -20.51 11.07 -7.48
C GLN A 250 -20.57 12.16 -6.38
N GLY A 251 -19.40 12.59 -5.83
CA GLY A 251 -19.32 13.61 -4.77
C GLY A 251 -19.57 13.09 -3.35
N SER A 252 -19.63 11.76 -3.13
CA SER A 252 -19.75 11.15 -1.80
C SER A 252 -18.39 10.85 -1.12
N GLN A 253 -17.29 11.04 -1.84
CA GLN A 253 -15.93 11.05 -1.34
C GLN A 253 -15.19 12.25 -1.94
N THR A 254 -14.35 12.94 -1.17
CA THR A 254 -13.69 14.19 -1.59
C THR A 254 -12.39 13.92 -2.33
N VAL A 255 -11.63 12.94 -1.86
CA VAL A 255 -10.32 12.58 -2.39
C VAL A 255 -10.06 11.09 -2.21
N SER A 256 -9.45 10.47 -3.21
CA SER A 256 -8.70 9.22 -3.07
C SER A 256 -7.24 9.52 -3.43
N VAL A 257 -6.32 9.36 -2.50
CA VAL A 257 -4.89 9.51 -2.78
C VAL A 257 -4.41 8.26 -3.49
N TRP A 258 -4.28 8.35 -4.80
CA TRP A 258 -3.91 7.23 -5.66
C TRP A 258 -2.47 6.79 -5.44
N LYS A 259 -2.31 5.52 -5.18
CA LYS A 259 -1.06 4.78 -5.06
C LYS A 259 -1.02 3.77 -6.21
N ASP A 260 -0.29 4.07 -7.29
CA ASP A 260 -0.24 3.17 -8.44
C ASP A 260 0.44 1.84 -8.09
N ALA A 261 -0.35 0.83 -7.78
CA ALA A 261 0.09 -0.49 -7.39
C ALA A 261 0.95 -1.18 -8.46
N ARG A 262 0.79 -0.79 -9.74
CA ARG A 262 1.59 -1.32 -10.85
C ARG A 262 3.05 -0.88 -10.73
N ASP A 263 3.28 0.35 -10.32
CA ASP A 263 4.62 0.90 -10.12
C ASP A 263 5.27 0.28 -8.87
N LEU A 264 4.54 0.21 -7.76
CA LEU A 264 5.05 -0.39 -6.53
C LEU A 264 5.42 -1.86 -6.74
N GLY A 265 4.54 -2.65 -7.37
CA GLY A 265 4.79 -4.07 -7.63
C GLY A 265 5.98 -4.30 -8.58
N ARG A 266 6.09 -3.50 -9.63
CA ARG A 266 7.24 -3.54 -10.56
C ARG A 266 8.55 -3.24 -9.85
N ASP A 267 8.58 -2.17 -9.06
CA ASP A 267 9.79 -1.72 -8.40
C ASP A 267 10.21 -2.68 -7.27
N ALA A 268 9.25 -3.24 -6.52
CA ALA A 268 9.51 -4.27 -5.52
C ALA A 268 10.08 -5.56 -6.13
N ALA A 269 9.54 -6.03 -7.25
CA ALA A 269 10.07 -7.19 -7.96
C ALA A 269 11.50 -6.94 -8.45
N THR A 270 11.78 -5.73 -8.97
CA THR A 270 13.13 -5.33 -9.41
C THR A 270 14.09 -5.27 -8.22
N ALA A 271 13.67 -4.69 -7.10
CA ALA A 271 14.45 -4.65 -5.87
C ALA A 271 14.75 -6.06 -5.35
N ALA A 272 13.74 -6.93 -5.30
CA ALA A 272 13.91 -8.31 -4.85
C ALA A 272 14.94 -9.08 -5.67
N VAL A 273 14.89 -9.00 -7.01
CA VAL A 273 15.86 -9.66 -7.89
C VAL A 273 17.27 -9.09 -7.70
N SER A 274 17.41 -7.77 -7.50
CA SER A 274 18.70 -7.13 -7.22
C SER A 274 19.29 -7.63 -5.91
N LEU A 275 18.49 -7.68 -4.84
CA LEU A 275 18.90 -8.17 -3.53
C LEU A 275 19.29 -9.65 -3.56
N ALA A 276 18.54 -10.49 -4.28
CA ALA A 276 18.86 -11.92 -4.46
C ALA A 276 20.21 -12.14 -5.17
N LYS A 277 20.66 -11.17 -5.97
CA LYS A 277 21.97 -11.15 -6.63
C LYS A 277 23.06 -10.47 -5.78
N GLY A 278 22.77 -10.06 -4.56
CA GLY A 278 23.70 -9.30 -3.71
C GLY A 278 23.99 -7.88 -4.21
N GLN A 279 23.12 -7.32 -5.04
CA GLN A 279 23.29 -5.98 -5.62
C GLN A 279 22.54 -4.94 -4.79
N LYS A 280 22.99 -3.68 -4.84
CA LYS A 280 22.28 -2.56 -4.26
C LYS A 280 21.03 -2.24 -5.11
N VAL A 281 19.96 -1.81 -4.44
CA VAL A 281 18.75 -1.34 -5.11
C VAL A 281 18.95 0.10 -5.55
N ALA A 282 18.74 0.38 -6.83
CA ALA A 282 18.85 1.73 -7.37
C ALA A 282 17.76 2.66 -6.78
N GLY A 283 18.14 3.88 -6.43
CA GLY A 283 17.20 4.85 -5.83
C GLY A 283 16.88 4.63 -4.35
N ALA A 284 17.46 3.59 -3.73
CA ALA A 284 17.31 3.39 -2.29
C ALA A 284 18.14 4.40 -1.49
N ALA A 285 17.59 4.83 -0.36
CA ALA A 285 18.26 5.71 0.59
C ALA A 285 18.15 5.15 2.02
N ALA A 286 19.07 5.54 2.88
CA ALA A 286 19.01 5.20 4.30
C ALA A 286 17.81 5.91 4.95
N TRP A 287 17.03 5.17 5.73
CA TRP A 287 15.85 5.66 6.41
C TRP A 287 15.67 4.99 7.78
N ALA A 288 15.30 5.77 8.78
CA ALA A 288 15.05 5.31 10.15
C ALA A 288 13.83 6.04 10.75
N GLY A 289 12.81 6.29 9.93
CA GLY A 289 11.59 7.01 10.34
C GLY A 289 10.57 6.15 11.08
N GLY A 290 10.81 4.85 11.25
CA GLY A 290 9.92 3.96 12.00
C GLY A 290 9.93 4.20 13.50
N GLU A 291 9.07 3.50 14.21
CA GLU A 291 8.90 3.62 15.66
C GLU A 291 10.14 3.16 16.44
N LYS A 292 10.73 2.03 16.00
CA LYS A 292 11.93 1.44 16.62
C LYS A 292 13.24 2.07 16.14
N LYS A 293 13.18 3.03 15.21
CA LYS A 293 14.35 3.74 14.64
C LYS A 293 15.41 2.81 14.03
N VAL A 294 15.01 1.64 13.55
CA VAL A 294 15.92 0.73 12.84
C VAL A 294 16.34 1.38 11.52
N SER A 295 17.66 1.43 11.26
CA SER A 295 18.18 1.93 9.99
C SER A 295 17.95 0.89 8.88
N LEU A 296 17.17 1.26 7.88
CA LEU A 296 16.81 0.45 6.71
C LEU A 296 17.29 1.13 5.42
N GLN A 297 17.44 0.36 4.36
CA GLN A 297 17.43 0.92 3.01
C GLN A 297 15.99 0.99 2.54
N ALA A 298 15.53 2.14 2.07
CA ALA A 298 14.14 2.34 1.68
C ALA A 298 13.99 3.05 0.34
N GLN A 299 12.88 2.79 -0.33
CA GLN A 299 12.44 3.50 -1.53
C GLN A 299 10.99 3.94 -1.35
N PHE A 300 10.75 5.22 -1.59
CA PHE A 300 9.42 5.82 -1.48
C PHE A 300 8.91 6.29 -2.83
N LEU A 301 7.73 5.79 -3.22
CA LEU A 301 7.02 6.24 -4.41
C LEU A 301 6.16 7.46 -4.08
N LYS A 302 5.87 8.27 -5.10
CA LYS A 302 5.06 9.47 -4.94
C LYS A 302 3.57 9.15 -5.10
N PRO A 303 2.72 9.49 -4.11
CA PRO A 303 1.28 9.40 -4.24
C PRO A 303 0.71 10.59 -5.03
N VAL A 304 -0.52 10.44 -5.56
CA VAL A 304 -1.21 11.49 -6.31
C VAL A 304 -2.62 11.68 -5.77
N PRO A 305 -3.02 12.87 -5.27
CA PRO A 305 -4.37 13.11 -4.80
C PRO A 305 -5.34 13.20 -5.99
N ILE A 306 -6.34 12.33 -6.04
CA ILE A 306 -7.40 12.34 -7.05
C ILE A 306 -8.68 12.90 -6.44
N THR A 307 -9.14 13.99 -7.01
CA THR A 307 -10.38 14.70 -6.65
C THR A 307 -11.28 14.83 -7.88
N ALA A 308 -12.48 15.36 -7.74
CA ALA A 308 -13.37 15.62 -8.88
C ALA A 308 -12.75 16.51 -9.97
N LYS A 309 -11.68 17.27 -9.63
CA LYS A 309 -11.01 18.18 -10.55
C LYS A 309 -10.04 17.49 -11.52
N ASN A 310 -9.56 16.27 -11.23
CA ASN A 310 -8.50 15.59 -11.98
C ASN A 310 -8.71 14.08 -12.17
N LEU A 311 -9.94 13.61 -12.12
CA LEU A 311 -10.30 12.19 -12.36
C LEU A 311 -9.86 11.66 -13.73
N ASP A 312 -9.64 12.55 -14.72
CA ASP A 312 -9.11 12.17 -16.03
C ASP A 312 -7.70 11.57 -15.97
N LEU A 313 -6.92 11.86 -14.93
CA LEU A 313 -5.57 11.30 -14.76
C LEU A 313 -5.61 9.78 -14.63
N VAL A 314 -6.51 9.23 -13.83
CA VAL A 314 -6.60 7.79 -13.63
C VAL A 314 -7.21 7.07 -14.84
N VAL A 315 -8.06 7.76 -15.63
CA VAL A 315 -8.56 7.24 -16.91
C VAL A 315 -7.45 7.23 -17.96
N LYS A 316 -6.71 8.32 -18.11
CA LYS A 316 -5.56 8.42 -19.04
C LYS A 316 -4.44 7.43 -18.70
N ALA A 317 -4.23 7.14 -17.42
CA ALA A 317 -3.28 6.14 -16.97
C ALA A 317 -3.76 4.68 -17.21
N GLY A 318 -5.00 4.48 -17.70
CA GLY A 318 -5.59 3.16 -17.87
C GLY A 318 -5.80 2.42 -16.54
N TRP A 319 -5.94 3.17 -15.43
CA TRP A 319 -6.21 2.61 -14.11
C TRP A 319 -7.67 2.19 -13.96
N ILE A 320 -8.59 3.03 -14.43
CA ILE A 320 -10.03 2.76 -14.45
C ILE A 320 -10.62 3.14 -15.81
N LYS A 321 -11.63 2.41 -16.27
CA LYS A 321 -12.39 2.78 -17.47
C LYS A 321 -13.35 3.93 -17.17
N LYS A 322 -13.58 4.82 -18.16
CA LYS A 322 -14.50 5.96 -18.01
C LYS A 322 -15.93 5.50 -17.63
N GLU A 323 -16.39 4.40 -18.21
CA GLU A 323 -17.72 3.84 -17.95
C GLU A 323 -17.88 3.43 -16.46
N ASP A 324 -16.85 2.79 -15.88
CA ASP A 324 -16.85 2.38 -14.47
C ASP A 324 -16.74 3.59 -13.54
N LEU A 325 -15.84 4.54 -13.88
CA LEU A 325 -15.65 5.79 -13.13
C LEU A 325 -16.97 6.59 -13.05
N CYS A 326 -17.71 6.69 -14.15
CA CYS A 326 -18.86 7.57 -14.27
C CYS A 326 -20.21 6.87 -14.05
N LYS A 327 -20.18 5.62 -13.58
CA LYS A 327 -21.40 4.86 -13.30
C LYS A 327 -22.26 5.57 -12.25
N GLY A 328 -23.53 5.86 -12.62
CA GLY A 328 -24.49 6.54 -11.73
C GLY A 328 -24.22 8.03 -11.50
N VAL A 329 -23.28 8.63 -12.23
CA VAL A 329 -23.01 10.07 -12.19
C VAL A 329 -23.99 10.81 -13.09
N ASP A 330 -24.62 11.87 -12.56
CA ASP A 330 -25.44 12.79 -13.37
C ASP A 330 -24.52 13.57 -14.31
N ALA A 331 -24.65 13.33 -15.62
CA ALA A 331 -23.81 13.96 -16.63
C ALA A 331 -23.90 15.50 -16.63
N ALA A 332 -25.05 16.07 -16.22
CA ALA A 332 -25.23 17.52 -16.14
C ALA A 332 -24.47 18.17 -14.97
N LYS A 333 -24.31 17.43 -13.86
CA LYS A 333 -23.73 17.92 -12.61
C LYS A 333 -22.37 17.28 -12.27
N GLY A 334 -22.03 16.21 -12.97
CA GLY A 334 -20.81 15.45 -12.72
C GLY A 334 -19.53 16.20 -13.09
N PRO A 335 -18.37 15.64 -12.68
CA PRO A 335 -17.05 16.19 -12.99
C PRO A 335 -16.76 16.16 -14.49
N ALA A 336 -15.79 16.99 -14.94
CA ALA A 336 -15.41 17.08 -16.35
C ALA A 336 -15.05 15.73 -16.99
N ALA A 337 -14.42 14.84 -16.22
CA ALA A 337 -14.07 13.49 -16.67
C ALA A 337 -15.29 12.62 -17.07
N CYS A 338 -16.50 12.97 -16.60
CA CYS A 338 -17.75 12.25 -16.86
C CYS A 338 -18.69 12.95 -17.87
N LYS A 339 -18.24 14.06 -18.45
CA LYS A 339 -18.98 14.78 -19.50
C LYS A 339 -18.62 14.30 -20.90
#